data_9353eb4db00838f192b7e28123f0b479
#
_entry.id   9353eb4db00838f192b7e28123f0b479
#
_cell.length_a   1.000
_cell.length_b   1.000
_cell.length_c   1.000
_cell.angle_alpha   90.00
_cell.angle_beta   90.00
_cell.angle_gamma   90.00
#
_symmetry.space_group_name_H-M   'P 1'
#
loop_
_entity.id
_entity.type
_entity.pdbx_description
1 polymer ?
#
loop_
_entity_poly.entity_id
_entity_poly.type
_entity_poly.pdbx_seq_one_letter_code
_entity_poly.pdbx_strand_id
1 'polypeptide(L)'
;MTTHLPPPSFEQKITMMENLAEAVGKLPKPVVLTNGVFDILHRGHVTYLAQAKSLGKSLVVAVNSDKSVKMLGKGDDRPINTEADRAAVLAALESVDLVVIFPDKVPLEAVRQAKPDIYAKGGDYKIEDLPEAEIVHSYGGEVVTVAFE
;
A
#
# COMPACT_ATOMS: atom_id res chain seq x y z
N MET A 1 25.24 -30.18 -5.49
CA MET A 1 25.38 -28.93 -6.27
C MET A 1 24.23 -27.98 -5.94
N THR A 2 24.55 -26.74 -5.63
CA THR A 2 23.53 -25.72 -5.33
C THR A 2 23.20 -24.95 -6.59
N THR A 3 21.94 -24.89 -6.95
CA THR A 3 21.47 -24.08 -8.08
C THR A 3 21.07 -22.71 -7.59
N HIS A 4 21.61 -21.68 -8.22
CA HIS A 4 21.23 -20.31 -7.92
C HIS A 4 20.16 -19.84 -8.91
N LEU A 5 18.97 -19.55 -8.38
CA LEU A 5 17.84 -19.07 -9.18
C LEU A 5 17.76 -17.55 -9.17
N PRO A 6 17.23 -16.94 -10.23
CA PRO A 6 17.00 -15.50 -10.23
C PRO A 6 15.97 -15.11 -9.18
N PRO A 7 15.93 -13.84 -8.75
CA PRO A 7 14.87 -13.35 -7.87
C PRO A 7 13.49 -13.63 -8.46
N PRO A 8 12.49 -13.93 -7.61
CA PRO A 8 11.12 -14.14 -8.09
C PRO A 8 10.57 -12.89 -8.79
N SER A 9 9.74 -13.11 -9.80
CA SER A 9 9.17 -12.02 -10.60
C SER A 9 8.32 -11.03 -9.80
N PHE A 10 7.71 -11.47 -8.68
CA PHE A 10 6.90 -10.56 -7.86
C PHE A 10 7.71 -9.40 -7.27
N GLU A 11 9.03 -9.54 -7.11
CA GLU A 11 9.88 -8.45 -6.61
C GLU A 11 9.89 -7.24 -7.54
N GLN A 12 9.56 -7.43 -8.83
CA GLN A 12 9.45 -6.33 -9.79
C GLN A 12 8.28 -5.40 -9.48
N LYS A 13 7.34 -5.83 -8.65
CA LYS A 13 6.23 -4.99 -8.20
C LYS A 13 6.65 -3.94 -7.17
N ILE A 14 7.85 -4.07 -6.58
CA ILE A 14 8.33 -3.15 -5.55
C ILE A 14 9.00 -1.96 -6.23
N THR A 15 8.53 -0.76 -5.93
CA THR A 15 9.06 0.48 -6.49
C THR A 15 9.49 1.44 -5.38
N MET A 16 10.32 2.43 -5.76
CA MET A 16 10.74 3.50 -4.86
C MET A 16 9.82 4.71 -5.03
N MET A 17 9.71 5.53 -3.99
CA MET A 17 8.87 6.74 -4.02
C MET A 17 9.18 7.62 -5.24
N GLU A 18 10.45 7.78 -5.58
CA GLU A 18 10.87 8.61 -6.71
C GLU A 18 10.38 8.11 -8.07
N ASN A 19 10.01 6.83 -8.17
CA ASN A 19 9.53 6.20 -9.40
C ASN A 19 8.03 5.90 -9.35
N LEU A 20 7.34 6.26 -8.28
CA LEU A 20 5.96 5.86 -8.04
C LEU A 20 5.00 6.36 -9.12
N ALA A 21 5.08 7.64 -9.46
CA ALA A 21 4.19 8.24 -10.46
C ALA A 21 4.30 7.53 -11.81
N GLU A 22 5.52 7.24 -12.26
CA GLU A 22 5.75 6.53 -13.52
C GLU A 22 5.23 5.09 -13.46
N ALA A 23 5.51 4.38 -12.37
CA ALA A 23 5.06 3.00 -12.20
C ALA A 23 3.55 2.89 -12.19
N VAL A 24 2.87 3.79 -11.47
CA VAL A 24 1.39 3.83 -11.43
C VAL A 24 0.80 4.16 -12.79
N GLY A 25 1.46 5.05 -13.53
CA GLY A 25 1.01 5.42 -14.88
C GLY A 25 0.92 4.27 -15.86
N LYS A 26 1.63 3.17 -15.59
CA LYS A 26 1.62 1.97 -16.45
C LYS A 26 0.53 0.96 -16.04
N LEU A 27 -0.16 1.20 -14.94
CA LEU A 27 -1.15 0.25 -14.44
C LEU A 27 -2.52 0.47 -15.09
N PRO A 28 -3.29 -0.62 -15.32
CA PRO A 28 -4.67 -0.50 -15.77
C PRO A 28 -5.52 0.29 -14.77
N LYS A 29 -6.38 1.15 -15.30
CA LYS A 29 -7.29 1.97 -14.48
C LYS A 29 -8.67 1.33 -14.38
N PRO A 30 -9.43 1.58 -13.30
CA PRO A 30 -9.10 2.45 -12.16
C PRO A 30 -8.01 1.88 -11.26
N VAL A 31 -7.15 2.74 -10.75
CA VAL A 31 -6.09 2.38 -9.80
C VAL A 31 -6.57 2.65 -8.37
N VAL A 32 -6.46 1.62 -7.53
CA VAL A 32 -6.77 1.71 -6.10
C VAL A 32 -5.46 1.80 -5.32
N LEU A 33 -5.39 2.71 -4.35
CA LEU A 33 -4.28 2.78 -3.40
C LEU A 33 -4.81 2.50 -2.01
N THR A 34 -4.07 1.70 -1.25
CA THR A 34 -4.26 1.55 0.19
C THR A 34 -2.90 1.62 0.89
N ASN A 35 -2.91 1.77 2.20
CA ASN A 35 -1.67 1.84 2.96
C ASN A 35 -1.79 1.10 4.28
N GLY A 36 -0.65 0.79 4.86
CA GLY A 36 -0.59 0.18 6.18
C GLY A 36 0.82 -0.28 6.53
N VAL A 37 0.96 -0.80 7.76
CA VAL A 37 2.20 -1.36 8.24
C VAL A 37 2.39 -2.79 7.73
N PHE A 38 1.34 -3.60 7.81
CA PHE A 38 1.33 -5.01 7.37
C PHE A 38 2.51 -5.79 7.97
N ASP A 39 2.69 -5.69 9.27
CA ASP A 39 3.84 -6.30 9.95
C ASP A 39 3.78 -7.83 9.92
N ILE A 40 2.67 -8.38 10.38
CA ILE A 40 2.41 -9.82 10.35
C ILE A 40 1.10 -10.03 9.61
N LEU A 41 1.20 -10.56 8.39
CA LEU A 41 0.01 -10.80 7.59
C LEU A 41 -0.78 -11.98 8.11
N HIS A 42 -2.09 -11.84 8.09
CA HIS A 42 -3.04 -12.89 8.40
C HIS A 42 -4.19 -12.84 7.39
N ARG A 43 -5.13 -13.76 7.54
CA ARG A 43 -6.25 -13.90 6.60
C ARG A 43 -7.05 -12.59 6.42
N GLY A 44 -7.23 -11.83 7.50
CA GLY A 44 -7.95 -10.56 7.44
C GLY A 44 -7.30 -9.54 6.50
N HIS A 45 -5.97 -9.44 6.54
CA HIS A 45 -5.22 -8.57 5.62
C HIS A 45 -5.36 -9.02 4.17
N VAL A 46 -5.23 -10.30 3.91
CA VAL A 46 -5.31 -10.85 2.55
C VAL A 46 -6.71 -10.63 1.98
N THR A 47 -7.73 -10.87 2.78
CA THR A 47 -9.13 -10.64 2.40
C THR A 47 -9.38 -9.16 2.09
N TYR A 48 -8.93 -8.27 2.98
CA TYR A 48 -9.07 -6.83 2.78
C TYR A 48 -8.41 -6.38 1.48
N LEU A 49 -7.17 -6.83 1.23
CA LEU A 49 -6.44 -6.43 0.02
C LEU A 49 -7.14 -6.91 -1.24
N ALA A 50 -7.70 -8.13 -1.23
CA ALA A 50 -8.47 -8.63 -2.36
C ALA A 50 -9.75 -7.80 -2.59
N GLN A 51 -10.43 -7.40 -1.50
CA GLN A 51 -11.62 -6.55 -1.58
C GLN A 51 -11.26 -5.16 -2.11
N ALA A 52 -10.16 -4.58 -1.65
CA ALA A 52 -9.68 -3.29 -2.15
C ALA A 52 -9.36 -3.37 -3.65
N LYS A 53 -8.69 -4.43 -4.09
CA LYS A 53 -8.42 -4.67 -5.52
C LYS A 53 -9.70 -4.70 -6.33
N SER A 54 -10.75 -5.30 -5.81
CA SER A 54 -12.02 -5.44 -6.53
C SER A 54 -12.72 -4.10 -6.82
N LEU A 55 -12.30 -3.02 -6.18
CA LEU A 55 -12.83 -1.67 -6.43
C LEU A 55 -12.32 -1.09 -7.76
N GLY A 56 -11.25 -1.63 -8.30
CA GLY A 56 -10.68 -1.16 -9.56
C GLY A 56 -9.99 -2.29 -10.32
N LYS A 57 -9.05 -1.93 -11.18
CA LYS A 57 -8.28 -2.92 -11.97
C LYS A 57 -6.89 -3.16 -11.44
N SER A 58 -6.34 -2.21 -10.67
CA SER A 58 -4.99 -2.31 -10.12
C SER A 58 -4.99 -1.89 -8.66
N LEU A 59 -4.18 -2.56 -7.84
CA LEU A 59 -4.01 -2.22 -6.43
C LEU A 59 -2.55 -1.87 -6.15
N VAL A 60 -2.35 -0.66 -5.62
CA VAL A 60 -1.07 -0.17 -5.12
C VAL A 60 -1.12 -0.19 -3.60
N VAL A 61 -0.12 -0.77 -2.96
CA VAL A 61 -0.01 -0.79 -1.51
C VAL A 61 1.18 0.07 -1.09
N ALA A 62 0.92 1.11 -0.31
CA ALA A 62 1.96 1.92 0.31
C ALA A 62 2.22 1.38 1.72
N VAL A 63 3.46 0.99 1.98
CA VAL A 63 3.88 0.34 3.23
C VAL A 63 4.72 1.31 4.04
N ASN A 64 4.39 1.44 5.33
CA ASN A 64 5.20 2.27 6.24
C ASN A 64 6.62 1.73 6.33
N SER A 65 7.62 2.62 6.21
CA SER A 65 9.01 2.28 6.51
C SER A 65 9.15 1.89 7.98
N ASP A 66 10.26 1.23 8.32
CA ASP A 66 10.53 0.88 9.72
C ASP A 66 10.52 2.12 10.61
N LYS A 67 11.14 3.20 10.14
CA LYS A 67 11.17 4.47 10.84
C LYS A 67 9.77 5.04 11.06
N SER A 68 8.90 5.00 10.04
CA SER A 68 7.54 5.53 10.16
C SER A 68 6.68 4.69 11.09
N VAL A 69 6.91 3.37 11.17
CA VAL A 69 6.23 2.51 12.15
C VAL A 69 6.56 2.95 13.57
N LYS A 70 7.82 3.31 13.84
CA LYS A 70 8.22 3.84 15.15
C LYS A 70 7.45 5.11 15.50
N MET A 71 7.19 5.97 14.53
CA MET A 71 6.43 7.21 14.74
C MET A 71 4.96 6.97 15.08
N LEU A 72 4.43 5.77 14.78
CA LEU A 72 3.05 5.42 15.09
C LEU A 72 2.84 5.01 16.56
N GLY A 73 3.92 4.83 17.32
CA GLY A 73 3.83 4.51 18.74
C GLY A 73 3.31 3.11 19.05
N LYS A 74 3.54 2.14 18.17
CA LYS A 74 3.06 0.76 18.35
C LYS A 74 3.90 -0.08 19.32
N GLY A 75 4.94 0.50 19.89
CA GLY A 75 5.86 -0.17 20.80
C GLY A 75 7.27 -0.25 20.23
N ASP A 76 8.27 -0.40 21.14
CA ASP A 76 9.68 -0.40 20.74
C ASP A 76 10.08 -1.66 19.97
N ASP A 77 9.31 -2.74 20.10
CA ASP A 77 9.54 -4.01 19.43
C ASP A 77 8.94 -4.05 18.01
N ARG A 78 8.27 -2.98 17.57
CA ARG A 78 7.67 -2.90 16.24
C ARG A 78 8.49 -2.00 15.31
N PRO A 79 8.62 -2.37 14.00
CA PRO A 79 8.05 -3.57 13.38
C PRO A 79 8.86 -4.84 13.71
N ILE A 80 8.20 -5.99 13.67
CA ILE A 80 8.87 -7.29 13.82
C ILE A 80 9.59 -7.65 12.52
N ASN A 81 8.92 -7.43 11.38
CA ASN A 81 9.50 -7.67 10.06
C ASN A 81 10.00 -6.36 9.46
N THR A 82 11.15 -6.41 8.79
CA THR A 82 11.73 -5.23 8.14
C THR A 82 10.83 -4.74 7.01
N GLU A 83 10.98 -3.48 6.65
CA GLU A 83 10.23 -2.91 5.53
C GLU A 83 10.44 -3.67 4.22
N ALA A 84 11.66 -4.14 3.96
CA ALA A 84 11.97 -4.93 2.77
C ALA A 84 11.21 -6.26 2.78
N ASP A 85 11.18 -6.95 3.92
CA ASP A 85 10.46 -8.22 4.04
C ASP A 85 8.96 -8.02 3.94
N ARG A 86 8.42 -6.97 4.56
CA ARG A 86 6.99 -6.66 4.49
C ARG A 86 6.56 -6.34 3.06
N ALA A 87 7.36 -5.54 2.35
CA ALA A 87 7.10 -5.22 0.95
C ALA A 87 7.12 -6.49 0.07
N ALA A 88 8.09 -7.37 0.27
CA ALA A 88 8.20 -8.61 -0.50
C ALA A 88 6.99 -9.53 -0.29
N VAL A 89 6.55 -9.69 0.95
CA VAL A 89 5.38 -10.51 1.26
C VAL A 89 4.13 -9.96 0.58
N LEU A 90 3.92 -8.64 0.65
CA LEU A 90 2.79 -8.00 -0.03
C LEU A 90 2.87 -8.15 -1.54
N ALA A 91 4.05 -7.98 -2.12
CA ALA A 91 4.25 -8.11 -3.57
C ALA A 91 3.93 -9.51 -4.07
N ALA A 92 4.12 -10.54 -3.23
CA ALA A 92 3.83 -11.92 -3.58
C ALA A 92 2.33 -12.23 -3.65
N LEU A 93 1.47 -11.35 -3.12
CA LEU A 93 0.03 -11.57 -3.14
C LEU A 93 -0.54 -11.29 -4.54
N GLU A 94 -1.45 -12.15 -4.98
CA GLU A 94 -2.08 -12.01 -6.30
C GLU A 94 -2.82 -10.68 -6.45
N SER A 95 -3.46 -10.21 -5.39
CA SER A 95 -4.27 -8.97 -5.42
C SER A 95 -3.44 -7.71 -5.56
N VAL A 96 -2.14 -7.76 -5.27
CA VAL A 96 -1.27 -6.58 -5.24
C VAL A 96 -0.52 -6.43 -6.56
N ASP A 97 -0.60 -5.26 -7.17
CA ASP A 97 0.06 -4.97 -8.45
C ASP A 97 1.34 -4.16 -8.28
N LEU A 98 1.42 -3.34 -7.24
CA LEU A 98 2.57 -2.47 -6.98
C LEU A 98 2.69 -2.22 -5.49
N VAL A 99 3.94 -2.17 -4.99
CA VAL A 99 4.23 -1.87 -3.59
C VAL A 99 5.26 -0.73 -3.54
N VAL A 100 5.02 0.24 -2.67
CA VAL A 100 5.97 1.33 -2.40
C VAL A 100 6.13 1.50 -0.90
N ILE A 101 7.37 1.73 -0.46
CA ILE A 101 7.68 2.02 0.94
C ILE A 101 7.70 3.53 1.10
N PHE A 102 6.95 4.07 2.07
CA PHE A 102 6.92 5.51 2.32
C PHE A 102 7.45 5.83 3.74
N PRO A 103 8.21 6.94 3.88
CA PRO A 103 8.91 7.22 5.13
C PRO A 103 8.10 8.02 6.15
N ASP A 104 6.93 8.52 5.78
CA ASP A 104 6.17 9.42 6.62
C ASP A 104 5.13 8.70 7.47
N LYS A 105 4.64 9.36 8.50
CA LYS A 105 3.59 8.80 9.36
C LYS A 105 2.29 8.55 8.58
N VAL A 106 1.97 9.45 7.66
CA VAL A 106 0.77 9.42 6.82
C VAL A 106 1.21 9.47 5.35
N PRO A 107 0.58 8.71 4.44
CA PRO A 107 1.08 8.56 3.06
C PRO A 107 0.68 9.71 2.13
N LEU A 108 0.79 10.96 2.58
CA LEU A 108 0.35 12.12 1.78
C LEU A 108 1.12 12.24 0.47
N GLU A 109 2.45 12.11 0.50
CA GLU A 109 3.26 12.24 -0.70
C GLU A 109 3.02 11.06 -1.66
N ALA A 110 2.84 9.85 -1.12
CA ALA A 110 2.51 8.70 -1.95
C ALA A 110 1.18 8.93 -2.70
N VAL A 111 0.18 9.48 -2.01
CA VAL A 111 -1.11 9.80 -2.62
C VAL A 111 -0.95 10.88 -3.69
N ARG A 112 -0.16 11.94 -3.42
CA ARG A 112 0.10 13.00 -4.39
C ARG A 112 0.73 12.48 -5.67
N GLN A 113 1.71 11.59 -5.55
CA GLN A 113 2.42 11.04 -6.70
C GLN A 113 1.60 10.00 -7.45
N ALA A 114 0.95 9.10 -6.73
CA ALA A 114 0.19 8.02 -7.34
C ALA A 114 -1.12 8.51 -7.96
N LYS A 115 -1.74 9.53 -7.40
CA LYS A 115 -3.05 10.03 -7.82
C LYS A 115 -4.02 8.88 -8.08
N PRO A 116 -4.26 8.01 -7.09
CA PRO A 116 -5.16 6.89 -7.30
C PRO A 116 -6.56 7.37 -7.64
N ASP A 117 -7.24 6.63 -8.51
CA ASP A 117 -8.64 6.91 -8.80
C ASP A 117 -9.51 6.67 -7.57
N ILE A 118 -9.10 5.67 -6.76
CA ILE A 118 -9.78 5.31 -5.52
C ILE A 118 -8.74 5.13 -4.42
N TYR A 119 -8.94 5.80 -3.29
CA TYR A 119 -8.16 5.58 -2.09
C TYR A 119 -9.00 4.75 -1.12
N ALA A 120 -8.56 3.52 -0.84
CA ALA A 120 -9.25 2.61 0.05
C ALA A 120 -8.62 2.63 1.43
N LYS A 121 -9.43 2.84 2.45
CA LYS A 121 -8.99 2.83 3.85
C LYS A 121 -9.76 1.74 4.61
N GLY A 122 -9.03 0.88 5.29
CA GLY A 122 -9.65 -0.18 6.10
C GLY A 122 -10.06 0.34 7.46
N GLY A 123 -11.28 0.01 7.89
CA GLY A 123 -11.82 0.36 9.20
C GLY A 123 -12.93 1.40 9.15
N ASP A 124 -13.38 1.80 10.34
CA ASP A 124 -14.45 2.79 10.51
C ASP A 124 -13.86 4.18 10.64
N TYR A 125 -13.62 4.82 9.51
CA TYR A 125 -13.14 6.20 9.46
C TYR A 125 -14.20 7.11 8.87
N LYS A 126 -14.27 8.32 9.39
CA LYS A 126 -14.99 9.40 8.72
C LYS A 126 -14.07 9.96 7.64
N ILE A 127 -14.57 10.00 6.41
CA ILE A 127 -13.77 10.46 5.26
C ILE A 127 -13.21 11.86 5.49
N GLU A 128 -14.01 12.74 6.06
CA GLU A 128 -13.59 14.12 6.33
C GLU A 128 -12.46 14.24 7.36
N ASP A 129 -12.24 13.21 8.17
CA ASP A 129 -11.17 13.18 9.17
C ASP A 129 -9.84 12.64 8.62
N LEU A 130 -9.84 12.16 7.37
CA LEU A 130 -8.64 11.62 6.73
C LEU A 130 -7.89 12.75 6.00
N PRO A 131 -6.62 13.04 6.38
CA PRO A 131 -5.84 14.07 5.66
C PRO A 131 -5.69 13.76 4.17
N GLU A 132 -5.63 12.48 3.80
CA GLU A 132 -5.49 12.04 2.41
C GLU A 132 -6.71 12.38 1.56
N ALA A 133 -7.89 12.47 2.18
CA ALA A 133 -9.15 12.69 1.45
C ALA A 133 -9.16 14.00 0.68
N GLU A 134 -8.64 15.07 1.26
CA GLU A 134 -8.56 16.38 0.60
C GLU A 134 -7.74 16.30 -0.68
N ILE A 135 -6.60 15.59 -0.62
CA ILE A 135 -5.73 15.42 -1.77
C ILE A 135 -6.45 14.63 -2.87
N VAL A 136 -7.05 13.50 -2.50
CA VAL A 136 -7.76 12.64 -3.45
C VAL A 136 -8.91 13.39 -4.11
N HIS A 137 -9.69 14.13 -3.34
CA HIS A 137 -10.83 14.89 -3.87
C HIS A 137 -10.37 16.05 -4.77
N SER A 138 -9.17 16.60 -4.54
CA SER A 138 -8.66 17.74 -5.29
C SER A 138 -8.50 17.48 -6.79
N TYR A 139 -8.29 16.21 -7.18
CA TYR A 139 -8.18 15.84 -8.60
C TYR A 139 -9.34 14.95 -9.08
N GLY A 140 -10.42 14.86 -8.31
CA GLY A 140 -11.61 14.12 -8.71
C GLY A 140 -11.62 12.65 -8.34
N GLY A 141 -10.68 12.19 -7.49
CA GLY A 141 -10.67 10.82 -7.00
C GLY A 141 -11.71 10.57 -5.92
N GLU A 142 -11.88 9.31 -5.57
CA GLU A 142 -12.87 8.84 -4.60
C GLU A 142 -12.18 8.18 -3.40
N VAL A 143 -12.70 8.42 -2.20
CA VAL A 143 -12.24 7.77 -0.97
C VAL A 143 -13.31 6.77 -0.52
N VAL A 144 -12.90 5.52 -0.30
CA VAL A 144 -13.79 4.43 0.11
C VAL A 144 -13.27 3.82 1.41
N THR A 145 -14.15 3.69 2.39
CA THR A 145 -13.82 2.95 3.62
C THR A 145 -14.35 1.53 3.47
N VAL A 146 -13.50 0.55 3.83
CA VAL A 146 -13.83 -0.86 3.72
C VAL A 146 -13.85 -1.46 5.13
N ALA A 147 -14.97 -2.05 5.50
CA ALA A 147 -15.10 -2.68 6.81
C ALA A 147 -14.24 -3.95 6.88
N PHE A 148 -13.57 -4.16 7.99
CA PHE A 148 -12.92 -5.44 8.28
C PHE A 148 -13.98 -6.43 8.75
N GLU A 149 -13.95 -7.61 8.16
CA GLU A 149 -14.84 -8.72 8.55
C GLU A 149 -14.06 -9.86 9.19
#